data_0ce0453fb09ae0b91785212745fc0624
#
_entry.id   0ce0453fb09ae0b91785212745fc0624
#
_cell.length_a   1.000
_cell.length_b   1.000
_cell.length_c   1.000
_cell.angle_alpha   90.00
_cell.angle_beta   90.00
_cell.angle_gamma   90.00
#
_symmetry.space_group_name_H-M   'P 1'
#
loop_
_entity.id
_entity.type
_entity.pdbx_description
1 polymer ?
#
loop_
_entity_poly.entity_id
_entity_poly.type
_entity_poly.pdbx_seq_one_letter_code
_entity_poly.pdbx_strand_id
1 'polypeptide(L)' 'MSDEWVVVFVTYDPIEAEIIKDLLESGGIPVVLRSSKVSPYPVNISKMGEIKVLVREEDKETAEKVIEGRNNDNSE' A
#
# COMPACT_ATOMS: atom_id res chain seq x y z
N MET A 1 11.04 20.00 -0.20
CA MET A 1 10.42 19.19 0.47
C MET A 1 9.08 19.03 0.11
N SER A 2 8.66 17.95 -0.23
CA SER A 2 7.39 17.74 -0.70
C SER A 2 6.57 17.05 0.30
N ASP A 3 5.37 17.49 0.47
CA ASP A 3 4.48 16.84 1.37
C ASP A 3 3.56 15.95 0.61
N GLU A 4 3.86 15.66 -0.61
CA GLU A 4 2.99 14.85 -1.40
C GLU A 4 3.07 13.38 -1.07
N TRP A 5 1.95 12.74 -1.10
CA TRP A 5 1.86 11.31 -0.85
C TRP A 5 1.60 10.63 -2.18
N VAL A 6 2.35 9.60 -2.46
CA VAL A 6 2.22 8.89 -3.74
C VAL A 6 1.93 7.44 -3.50
N VAL A 7 1.23 6.83 -4.41
CA VAL A 7 0.86 5.44 -4.29
C VAL A 7 2.01 4.55 -4.71
N VAL A 8 2.37 3.60 -3.86
CA VAL A 8 3.44 2.66 -4.20
C VAL A 8 2.94 1.23 -4.28
N PHE A 9 1.71 0.99 -3.87
CA PHE A 9 1.19 -0.37 -3.91
C PHE A 9 -0.32 -0.32 -3.84
N VAL A 10 -0.97 -1.21 -4.55
CA VAL A 10 -2.41 -1.28 -4.56
C VAL A 10 -2.81 -2.72 -4.36
N THR A 11 -3.76 -2.96 -3.52
CA THR A 11 -4.21 -4.31 -3.28
C THR A 11 -5.69 -4.27 -2.92
N TYR A 12 -6.34 -5.41 -3.02
CA TYR A 12 -7.72 -5.50 -2.60
C TYR A 12 -7.84 -6.33 -1.33
N ASP A 13 -6.72 -6.75 -0.80
CA ASP A 13 -6.70 -7.58 0.38
C ASP A 13 -6.26 -6.75 1.58
N PRO A 14 -7.13 -6.49 2.54
CA PRO A 14 -6.75 -5.67 3.67
C PRO A 14 -5.59 -6.24 4.48
N ILE A 15 -5.47 -7.55 4.50
CA ILE A 15 -4.38 -8.14 5.24
C ILE A 15 -3.06 -7.84 4.55
N GLU A 16 -3.07 -7.94 3.24
CA GLU A 16 -1.85 -7.64 2.52
C GLU A 16 -1.46 -6.17 2.69
N ALA A 17 -2.45 -5.30 2.70
CA ALA A 17 -2.18 -3.88 2.88
C ALA A 17 -1.50 -3.65 4.23
N GLU A 18 -1.97 -4.34 5.25
CA GLU A 18 -1.37 -4.19 6.57
C GLU A 18 0.06 -4.73 6.61
N ILE A 19 0.30 -5.82 5.92
CA ILE A 19 1.63 -6.37 5.88
C ILE A 19 2.60 -5.41 5.21
N ILE A 20 2.17 -4.83 4.11
CA ILE A 20 3.01 -3.89 3.41
C ILE A 20 3.25 -2.66 4.27
N LYS A 21 2.21 -2.18 4.92
CA LYS A 21 2.36 -1.04 5.78
C LYS A 21 3.36 -1.32 6.90
N ASP A 22 3.22 -2.45 7.55
CA ASP A 22 4.14 -2.79 8.62
C ASP A 22 5.56 -2.91 8.13
N LEU A 23 5.72 -3.48 6.97
CA LEU A 23 7.03 -3.66 6.40
C LEU A 23 7.69 -2.30 6.15
N LEU A 24 6.96 -1.38 5.60
CA LEU A 24 7.52 -0.07 5.32
C LEU A 24 7.78 0.71 6.61
N GLU A 25 6.87 0.61 7.53
CA GLU A 25 7.04 1.34 8.78
C GLU A 25 8.23 0.80 9.57
N SER A 26 8.49 -0.47 9.47
CA SER A 26 9.62 -1.02 10.17
C SER A 26 10.92 -0.48 9.60
N GLY A 27 10.89 0.04 8.41
CA GLY A 27 12.06 0.67 7.83
C GLY A 27 12.08 2.15 8.05
N GLY A 28 11.18 2.66 8.86
CA GLY A 28 11.17 4.08 9.13
C GLY A 28 10.43 4.92 8.13
N ILE A 29 9.62 4.32 7.29
CA ILE A 29 8.92 5.05 6.25
C ILE A 29 7.48 5.28 6.68
N PRO A 30 7.04 6.53 6.79
CA PRO A 30 5.65 6.78 7.14
C PRO A 30 4.72 6.32 6.03
N VAL A 31 3.62 5.72 6.40
CA VAL A 31 2.71 5.13 5.44
C VAL A 31 1.28 5.57 5.71
N VAL A 32 0.53 5.78 4.66
CA VAL A 32 -0.88 6.08 4.77
C VAL A 32 -1.63 5.07 3.92
N LEU A 33 -2.68 4.51 4.44
CA LEU A 33 -3.51 3.60 3.66
C LEU A 33 -4.78 4.35 3.28
N ARG A 34 -5.15 4.23 2.03
CA ARG A 34 -6.34 4.85 1.55
C ARG A 34 -7.24 3.82 0.94
N SER A 35 -8.42 3.67 1.48
CA SER A 35 -9.34 2.71 0.95
C SER A 35 -10.39 3.41 0.17
N SER A 36 -10.68 2.94 -1.01
CA SER A 36 -11.73 3.48 -1.77
C SER A 36 -13.01 2.89 -1.30
N LYS A 37 -13.86 3.71 -0.74
CA LYS A 37 -15.09 3.22 -0.28
C LYS A 37 -15.99 3.07 -1.41
N VAL A 38 -16.58 1.95 -1.53
CA VAL A 38 -17.47 1.73 -2.56
C VAL A 38 -18.71 2.42 -2.34
N SER A 39 -19.49 2.60 -3.30
CA SER A 39 -20.71 3.28 -3.17
C SER A 39 -21.62 2.53 -2.24
N PRO A 40 -22.57 3.18 -1.68
CA PRO A 40 -23.45 2.56 -0.73
C PRO A 40 -24.40 1.53 -1.33
N TYR A 41 -24.33 1.32 -2.58
CA TYR A 41 -25.20 0.36 -3.18
C TYR A 41 -24.72 -1.03 -2.92
N PRO A 42 -25.55 -1.88 -2.54
CA PRO A 42 -25.15 -3.23 -2.25
C PRO A 42 -25.02 -4.10 -3.46
N VAL A 43 -24.76 -3.55 -4.56
CA VAL A 43 -24.69 -4.29 -5.73
C VAL A 43 -23.56 -5.19 -5.86
N ASN A 44 -22.46 -4.78 -5.60
CA ASN A 44 -21.32 -5.55 -5.78
C ASN A 44 -20.68 -5.97 -4.62
N ILE A 45 -21.13 -6.96 -4.05
CA ILE A 45 -20.57 -7.38 -2.88
C ILE A 45 -19.27 -8.01 -3.04
N SER A 46 -19.03 -8.59 -4.11
CA SER A 46 -17.77 -9.28 -4.24
C SER A 46 -16.65 -8.35 -4.42
N LYS A 47 -16.91 -7.09 -4.68
CA LYS A 47 -15.85 -6.22 -4.88
C LYS A 47 -15.46 -5.54 -3.63
N MET A 48 -14.31 -5.80 -3.13
CA MET A 48 -13.81 -5.09 -2.00
C MET A 48 -13.18 -3.86 -2.48
N GLY A 49 -13.14 -2.90 -1.74
CA GLY A 49 -12.56 -1.66 -2.11
C GLY A 49 -11.08 -1.76 -2.35
N GLU A 50 -10.59 -0.96 -3.22
CA GLU A 50 -9.19 -0.91 -3.53
C GLU A 50 -8.48 -0.22 -2.39
N ILE A 51 -7.39 -0.74 -1.95
CA ILE A 51 -6.61 -0.13 -0.89
C ILE A 51 -5.28 0.31 -1.46
N LYS A 52 -4.99 1.57 -1.32
CA LYS A 52 -3.76 2.12 -1.84
C LYS A 52 -2.81 2.38 -0.70
N VAL A 53 -1.57 2.00 -0.87
CA VAL A 53 -0.54 2.26 0.11
C VAL A 53 0.25 3.44 -0.38
N LEU A 54 0.30 4.50 0.40
CA LEU A 54 0.98 5.71 0.00
C LEU A 54 2.13 6.03 0.92
N VAL A 55 3.18 6.60 0.35
CA VAL A 55 4.30 7.09 1.13
C VAL A 55 4.61 8.47 0.63
N ARG A 56 5.49 9.17 1.31
CA ARG A 56 5.88 10.48 0.85
C ARG A 56 6.68 10.33 -0.41
N GLU A 57 6.60 11.32 -1.26
CA GLU A 57 7.29 11.26 -2.51
C GLU A 57 8.78 11.00 -2.32
N GLU A 58 9.36 11.59 -1.32
CA GLU A 58 10.77 11.41 -1.08
C GLU A 58 11.12 9.99 -0.67
N ASP A 59 10.14 9.22 -0.21
CA ASP A 59 10.38 7.85 0.19
C ASP A 59 9.94 6.85 -0.86
N LYS A 60 9.46 7.34 -1.98
CA LYS A 60 8.90 6.46 -2.98
C LYS A 60 9.88 5.40 -3.46
N GLU A 61 11.07 5.81 -3.79
CA GLU A 61 12.05 4.90 -4.30
C GLU A 61 12.41 3.83 -3.29
N THR A 62 12.62 4.25 -2.07
CA THR A 62 12.97 3.32 -1.01
C THR A 62 11.82 2.36 -0.76
N ALA A 63 10.61 2.88 -0.75
CA ALA A 63 9.46 2.03 -0.51
C ALA A 63 9.31 0.99 -1.61
N GLU A 64 9.53 1.38 -2.83
CA GLU A 64 9.43 0.43 -3.92
C GLU A 64 10.46 -0.67 -3.80
N LYS A 65 11.64 -0.33 -3.37
CA LYS A 65 12.67 -1.33 -3.20
C LYS A 65 12.33 -2.30 -2.10
N VAL A 66 11.75 -1.80 -1.03
CA VAL A 66 11.38 -2.66 0.08
C VAL A 66 10.29 -3.63 -0.37
N ILE A 67 9.31 -3.14 -1.11
CA ILE A 67 8.25 -3.98 -1.57
C ILE A 67 8.77 -5.02 -2.56
N GLU A 68 9.67 -4.61 -3.42
CA GLU A 68 10.24 -5.53 -4.36
C GLU A 68 11.04 -6.60 -3.67
N GLY A 69 11.74 -6.24 -2.64
CA GLY A 69 12.51 -7.19 -1.88
C GLY A 69 11.64 -8.26 -1.28
N ARG A 70 10.46 -7.87 -0.84
CA ARG A 70 9.55 -8.83 -0.29
C ARG A 70 9.14 -9.84 -1.35
N ASN A 71 8.88 -9.39 -2.54
CA ASN A 71 8.49 -10.27 -3.58
C ASN A 71 9.61 -11.19 -4.00
N ASN A 72 10.80 -10.69 -4.05
CA ASN A 72 11.91 -11.48 -4.44
C ASN A 72 12.24 -12.55 -3.47
N ASP A 73 11.88 -12.33 -2.25
CA ASP A 73 12.19 -13.24 -1.22
C ASP A 73 11.63 -14.57 -1.51
N ASN A 74 10.60 -14.67 -2.20
CA ASN A 74 10.01 -15.88 -2.47
C ASN A 74 10.57 -16.60 -3.57
N SER A 75 11.35 -16.02 -4.35
CA SER A 75 11.79 -16.65 -5.46
C SER A 75 12.78 -17.63 -5.19
N GLU A 76 13.08 -18.06 -4.46
CA GLU A 76 14.04 -19.00 -4.41
C GLU A 76 13.95 -19.90 -4.20
#